data_4123b8182b513d1b628ef59d1e43fe42
#
_entry.id   4123b8182b513d1b628ef59d1e43fe42
#
_cell.length_a   1.000
_cell.length_b   1.000
_cell.length_c   1.000
_cell.angle_alpha   90.00
_cell.angle_beta   90.00
_cell.angle_gamma   90.00
#
_symmetry.space_group_name_H-M   'P 1'
#
loop_
_entity.id
_entity.type
_entity.pdbx_description
1 polymer ?
#
loop_
_entity_poly.entity_id
_entity_poly.type
_entity_poly.pdbx_seq_one_letter_code
_entity_poly.pdbx_strand_id
1 'polypeptide(L)'
;RRNLPAVWHLSSNRVITVGESFDETVSPIRGTTQALVSEFTPYLMERSIGRGASDVVIADMVTGTRTPLKTKVTGSASVSPTGKYLLYTEGGHYWTMDLATKATTNITRNVKTSFVDTESDSTAPEKPMYGTAGWTKDDAAVVIYDAFDLWRITPDGRQATRVTAGAAEQVRHRYTRVDAAGFGAPPEPVDLENGYLTLFGTRTKRSGYAKFSAGTNGAPTVSRLVWLDKS
;
A
#
# COMPACT_ATOMS: atom_id res chain seq x y z
N ARG A 1 18.60 7.98 22.04
CA ARG A 1 17.46 7.62 22.90
C ARG A 1 16.53 6.73 22.08
N ARG A 2 16.06 5.63 22.67
CA ARG A 2 15.02 4.77 22.11
C ARG A 2 13.73 5.04 22.86
N ASN A 3 12.61 5.23 22.14
CA ASN A 3 11.30 5.54 22.72
C ASN A 3 10.31 4.44 22.34
N LEU A 4 9.46 4.05 23.27
CA LEU A 4 8.31 3.19 22.96
C LEU A 4 7.10 4.06 22.59
N PRO A 5 6.38 3.72 21.52
CA PRO A 5 5.12 4.37 21.18
C PRO A 5 4.08 4.20 22.29
N ALA A 6 3.45 5.30 22.68
CA ALA A 6 2.41 5.32 23.70
C ALA A 6 1.27 6.25 23.30
N VAL A 7 0.08 6.00 23.83
CA VAL A 7 -1.12 6.83 23.65
C VAL A 7 -1.49 7.48 24.97
N TRP A 8 -1.71 8.79 24.96
CA TRP A 8 -2.20 9.54 26.11
C TRP A 8 -3.69 9.85 25.94
N HIS A 9 -4.51 9.27 26.79
CA HIS A 9 -5.95 9.53 26.87
C HIS A 9 -6.21 10.76 27.71
N LEU A 10 -6.42 11.90 27.06
CA LEU A 10 -6.54 13.21 27.73
C LEU A 10 -7.72 13.28 28.72
N SER A 11 -8.86 12.68 28.40
CA SER A 11 -10.05 12.70 29.26
C SER A 11 -9.88 11.94 30.57
N SER A 12 -9.09 10.87 30.58
CA SER A 12 -8.83 10.03 31.76
C SER A 12 -7.44 10.24 32.35
N ASN A 13 -6.62 11.07 31.72
CA ASN A 13 -5.21 11.29 32.06
C ASN A 13 -4.38 9.98 32.18
N ARG A 14 -4.73 8.96 31.34
CA ARG A 14 -4.02 7.68 31.32
C ARG A 14 -3.08 7.60 30.13
N VAL A 15 -1.90 7.04 30.36
CA VAL A 15 -0.95 6.70 29.29
C VAL A 15 -0.93 5.18 29.13
N ILE A 16 -1.11 4.72 27.90
CA ILE A 16 -1.04 3.32 27.50
C ILE A 16 0.16 3.16 26.57
N THR A 17 1.12 2.30 26.95
CA THR A 17 2.22 1.91 26.06
C THR A 17 1.67 0.93 25.03
N VAL A 18 1.80 1.26 23.75
CA VAL A 18 1.32 0.43 22.63
C VAL A 18 2.46 -0.40 22.05
N GLY A 19 3.69 0.14 22.06
CA GLY A 19 4.88 -0.56 21.64
C GLY A 19 5.47 -1.39 22.77
N GLU A 20 5.91 -2.63 22.50
CA GLU A 20 6.57 -3.53 23.46
C GLU A 20 8.06 -3.63 23.19
N SER A 21 8.51 -3.38 21.97
CA SER A 21 9.93 -3.38 21.60
C SER A 21 10.33 -2.07 20.89
N PHE A 22 11.65 -1.85 20.81
CA PHE A 22 12.20 -0.69 20.09
C PHE A 22 12.32 -0.93 18.58
N ASP A 23 12.09 -2.15 18.15
CA ASP A 23 12.16 -2.58 16.76
C ASP A 23 10.75 -2.84 16.20
N GLU A 24 9.79 -2.06 16.67
CA GLU A 24 8.41 -2.00 16.20
C GLU A 24 8.12 -0.70 15.46
N THR A 25 7.21 -0.79 14.49
CA THR A 25 6.51 0.39 13.97
C THR A 25 5.05 0.31 14.38
N VAL A 26 4.51 1.42 14.91
CA VAL A 26 3.11 1.52 15.33
C VAL A 26 2.43 2.56 14.48
N SER A 27 1.38 2.17 13.77
CA SER A 27 0.60 3.01 12.86
C SER A 27 -0.86 3.02 13.30
N PRO A 28 -1.36 4.13 13.90
CA PRO A 28 -2.77 4.23 14.29
C PRO A 28 -3.70 4.05 13.10
N ILE A 29 -4.78 3.30 13.29
CA ILE A 29 -5.83 3.10 12.29
C ILE A 29 -6.88 4.19 12.53
N ARG A 30 -7.01 5.06 11.53
CA ARG A 30 -7.88 6.23 11.63
C ARG A 30 -9.34 5.86 11.93
N GLY A 31 -9.98 6.65 12.81
CA GLY A 31 -11.39 6.46 13.18
C GLY A 31 -11.65 5.24 14.04
N THR A 32 -10.59 4.61 14.55
CA THR A 32 -10.67 3.44 15.44
C THR A 32 -9.83 3.67 16.71
N THR A 33 -9.95 2.75 17.66
CA THR A 33 -9.07 2.67 18.83
C THR A 33 -7.90 1.71 18.61
N GLN A 34 -7.62 1.34 17.37
CA GLN A 34 -6.64 0.32 17.03
C GLN A 34 -5.43 0.91 16.31
N ALA A 35 -4.30 0.23 16.42
CA ALA A 35 -3.09 0.50 15.65
C ALA A 35 -2.56 -0.79 15.02
N LEU A 36 -2.03 -0.67 13.80
CA LEU A 36 -1.23 -1.72 13.20
C LEU A 36 0.18 -1.65 13.77
N VAL A 37 0.68 -2.77 14.24
CA VAL A 37 2.06 -2.92 14.72
C VAL A 37 2.78 -3.89 13.81
N SER A 38 3.96 -3.49 13.32
CA SER A 38 4.90 -4.39 12.66
C SER A 38 6.08 -4.62 13.60
N GLU A 39 6.25 -5.84 14.06
CA GLU A 39 7.28 -6.28 15.00
C GLU A 39 8.45 -6.92 14.24
N PHE A 40 9.63 -6.33 14.33
CA PHE A 40 10.83 -6.77 13.60
C PHE A 40 11.81 -7.53 14.45
N THR A 41 11.68 -7.51 15.78
CA THR A 41 12.64 -8.12 16.72
C THR A 41 12.97 -9.58 16.41
N PRO A 42 11.99 -10.46 16.03
CA PRO A 42 12.29 -11.85 15.70
C PRO A 42 13.17 -12.02 14.46
N TYR A 43 13.28 -10.98 13.61
CA TYR A 43 13.90 -11.04 12.27
C TYR A 43 15.08 -10.08 12.10
N LEU A 44 15.64 -9.54 13.19
CA LEU A 44 16.73 -8.55 13.12
C LEU A 44 17.97 -9.08 12.39
N MET A 45 18.30 -10.35 12.58
CA MET A 45 19.44 -10.98 11.91
C MET A 45 19.22 -11.09 10.41
N GLU A 46 18.05 -11.57 10.00
CA GLU A 46 17.67 -11.65 8.59
C GLU A 46 17.60 -10.27 7.93
N ARG A 47 17.11 -9.27 8.67
CA ARG A 47 17.05 -7.88 8.21
C ARG A 47 18.42 -7.31 7.94
N SER A 48 19.44 -7.64 8.73
CA SER A 48 20.81 -7.17 8.55
C SER A 48 21.46 -7.65 7.25
N ILE A 49 20.95 -8.73 6.67
CA ILE A 49 21.40 -9.33 5.39
C ILE A 49 20.38 -9.15 4.25
N GLY A 50 19.48 -8.17 4.37
CA GLY A 50 18.49 -7.85 3.35
C GLY A 50 17.29 -8.79 3.25
N ARG A 51 17.07 -9.66 4.25
CA ARG A 51 15.93 -10.60 4.34
C ARG A 51 14.94 -10.14 5.42
N GLY A 52 14.51 -8.88 5.35
CA GLY A 52 13.62 -8.32 6.35
C GLY A 52 12.25 -8.99 6.35
N ALA A 53 11.75 -9.25 7.57
CA ALA A 53 10.38 -9.67 7.79
C ALA A 53 9.84 -8.97 9.05
N SER A 54 8.53 -9.03 9.25
CA SER A 54 7.87 -8.58 10.49
C SER A 54 6.69 -9.47 10.82
N ASP A 55 6.39 -9.59 12.10
CA ASP A 55 5.10 -10.04 12.54
C ASP A 55 4.14 -8.86 12.57
N VAL A 56 2.90 -9.10 12.15
CA VAL A 56 1.86 -8.08 12.04
C VAL A 56 0.82 -8.33 13.10
N VAL A 57 0.56 -7.29 13.90
CA VAL A 57 -0.30 -7.33 15.09
C VAL A 57 -1.27 -6.15 15.05
N ILE A 58 -2.48 -6.30 15.53
CA ILE A 58 -3.35 -5.19 15.92
C ILE A 58 -3.23 -4.96 17.42
N ALA A 59 -2.94 -3.72 17.80
CA ALA A 59 -2.95 -3.29 19.18
C ALA A 59 -4.16 -2.38 19.45
N ASP A 60 -4.88 -2.65 20.51
CA ASP A 60 -5.92 -1.77 21.02
C ASP A 60 -5.28 -0.66 21.84
N MET A 61 -5.46 0.59 21.43
CA MET A 61 -4.83 1.75 22.06
C MET A 61 -5.52 2.19 23.38
N VAL A 62 -6.65 1.58 23.73
CA VAL A 62 -7.36 1.85 25.00
C VAL A 62 -6.96 0.87 26.09
N THR A 63 -6.79 -0.40 25.73
CA THR A 63 -6.48 -1.48 26.67
C THR A 63 -5.01 -1.89 26.66
N GLY A 64 -4.30 -1.64 25.56
CA GLY A 64 -2.97 -2.19 25.30
C GLY A 64 -2.98 -3.64 24.79
N THR A 65 -4.17 -4.24 24.63
CA THR A 65 -4.28 -5.64 24.17
C THR A 65 -3.78 -5.79 22.73
N ARG A 66 -2.97 -6.83 22.50
CA ARG A 66 -2.39 -7.11 21.17
C ARG A 66 -2.97 -8.40 20.60
N THR A 67 -3.37 -8.35 19.34
CA THR A 67 -3.95 -9.50 18.61
C THR A 67 -3.06 -9.79 17.40
N PRO A 68 -2.35 -10.93 17.36
CA PRO A 68 -1.57 -11.34 16.21
C PRO A 68 -2.47 -11.54 14.98
N LEU A 69 -2.00 -11.07 13.81
CA LEU A 69 -2.69 -11.23 12.52
C LEU A 69 -1.92 -12.18 11.60
N LYS A 70 -0.63 -11.91 11.42
CA LYS A 70 0.21 -12.67 10.47
C LYS A 70 1.65 -12.67 10.97
N THR A 71 2.31 -13.80 10.88
CA THR A 71 3.74 -13.93 11.17
C THR A 71 4.55 -13.87 9.89
N LYS A 72 5.78 -13.39 10.01
CA LYS A 72 6.82 -13.40 8.96
C LYS A 72 6.34 -12.83 7.63
N VAL A 73 5.76 -11.63 7.66
CA VAL A 73 5.47 -10.87 6.43
C VAL A 73 6.80 -10.32 5.88
N THR A 74 7.22 -10.78 4.70
CA THR A 74 8.51 -10.41 4.08
C THR A 74 8.43 -9.15 3.24
N GLY A 75 7.22 -8.65 2.98
CA GLY A 75 6.98 -7.43 2.21
C GLY A 75 6.27 -6.36 3.01
N SER A 76 5.40 -5.61 2.33
CA SER A 76 4.61 -4.56 2.96
C SER A 76 3.37 -5.10 3.65
N ALA A 77 2.98 -4.45 4.74
CA ALA A 77 1.68 -4.63 5.37
C ALA A 77 1.08 -3.26 5.71
N SER A 78 -0.18 -3.05 5.41
CA SER A 78 -0.90 -1.82 5.72
C SER A 78 -2.38 -2.08 5.91
N VAL A 79 -3.03 -1.26 6.74
CA VAL A 79 -4.49 -1.33 6.91
C VAL A 79 -5.16 -0.36 5.95
N SER A 80 -6.30 -0.75 5.41
CA SER A 80 -7.13 0.10 4.56
C SER A 80 -7.65 1.33 5.34
N PRO A 81 -7.96 2.45 4.66
CA PRO A 81 -8.37 3.69 5.32
C PRO A 81 -9.56 3.58 6.27
N THR A 82 -10.51 2.68 6.01
CA THR A 82 -11.65 2.45 6.92
C THR A 82 -11.35 1.46 8.05
N GLY A 83 -10.17 0.84 8.06
CA GLY A 83 -9.79 -0.15 9.06
C GLY A 83 -10.36 -1.56 8.82
N LYS A 84 -10.95 -1.81 7.65
CA LYS A 84 -11.64 -3.07 7.35
C LYS A 84 -10.70 -4.19 6.90
N TYR A 85 -9.66 -3.84 6.12
CA TYR A 85 -8.77 -4.82 5.51
C TYR A 85 -7.31 -4.58 5.89
N LEU A 86 -6.57 -5.65 6.13
CA LEU A 86 -5.12 -5.66 6.04
C LEU A 86 -4.74 -6.01 4.59
N LEU A 87 -3.94 -5.18 3.94
CA LEU A 87 -3.28 -5.48 2.67
C LEU A 87 -1.83 -5.88 2.97
N TYR A 88 -1.40 -7.02 2.46
CA TYR A 88 -0.02 -7.49 2.63
C TYR A 88 0.48 -8.21 1.39
N THR A 89 1.79 -8.44 1.31
CA THR A 89 2.41 -9.17 0.20
C THR A 89 3.01 -10.49 0.69
N GLU A 90 2.83 -11.55 -0.09
CA GLU A 90 3.35 -12.89 0.18
C GLU A 90 3.50 -13.66 -1.14
N GLY A 91 4.67 -14.27 -1.37
CA GLY A 91 4.91 -15.11 -2.55
C GLY A 91 4.74 -14.37 -3.88
N GLY A 92 5.09 -13.09 -3.96
CA GLY A 92 4.94 -12.27 -5.16
C GLY A 92 3.51 -11.84 -5.48
N HIS A 93 2.59 -12.00 -4.54
CA HIS A 93 1.19 -11.62 -4.67
C HIS A 93 0.76 -10.62 -3.61
N TYR A 94 -0.30 -9.86 -3.92
CA TYR A 94 -1.04 -9.08 -2.92
C TYR A 94 -2.18 -9.90 -2.35
N TRP A 95 -2.32 -9.79 -1.05
CA TRP A 95 -3.34 -10.46 -0.27
C TRP A 95 -4.10 -9.43 0.57
N THR A 96 -5.37 -9.69 0.77
CA THR A 96 -6.19 -8.98 1.76
C THR A 96 -6.59 -9.95 2.87
N MET A 97 -6.70 -9.43 4.08
CA MET A 97 -7.35 -10.09 5.21
C MET A 97 -8.47 -9.18 5.71
N ASP A 98 -9.67 -9.67 5.76
CA ASP A 98 -10.77 -9.00 6.46
C ASP A 98 -10.51 -9.02 7.97
N LEU A 99 -10.38 -7.85 8.59
CA LEU A 99 -9.96 -7.76 9.99
C LEU A 99 -11.01 -8.23 10.99
N ALA A 100 -12.28 -8.28 10.60
CA ALA A 100 -13.36 -8.79 11.43
C ALA A 100 -13.43 -10.33 11.40
N THR A 101 -13.37 -10.92 10.20
CA THR A 101 -13.54 -12.36 10.00
C THR A 101 -12.23 -13.14 9.97
N LYS A 102 -11.09 -12.45 9.78
CA LYS A 102 -9.74 -13.01 9.55
C LYS A 102 -9.65 -13.82 8.24
N ALA A 103 -10.65 -13.76 7.38
CA ALA A 103 -10.61 -14.41 6.08
C ALA A 103 -9.57 -13.74 5.18
N THR A 104 -8.72 -14.55 4.53
CA THR A 104 -7.66 -14.08 3.63
C THR A 104 -7.98 -14.40 2.18
N THR A 105 -7.62 -13.49 1.29
CA THR A 105 -7.81 -13.63 -0.15
C THR A 105 -6.58 -13.20 -0.92
N ASN A 106 -6.08 -14.05 -1.82
CA ASN A 106 -5.07 -13.65 -2.80
C ASN A 106 -5.77 -12.88 -3.92
N ILE A 107 -5.67 -11.56 -3.90
CA ILE A 107 -6.40 -10.68 -4.83
C ILE A 107 -5.74 -10.55 -6.19
N THR A 108 -4.50 -10.98 -6.34
CA THR A 108 -3.76 -10.92 -7.62
C THR A 108 -3.57 -12.27 -8.29
N ARG A 109 -4.03 -13.36 -7.70
CA ARG A 109 -3.82 -14.74 -8.19
C ARG A 109 -4.23 -14.95 -9.64
N ASN A 110 -5.34 -14.34 -10.05
CA ASN A 110 -5.93 -14.55 -11.38
C ASN A 110 -5.59 -13.41 -12.37
N VAL A 111 -4.76 -12.45 -11.97
CA VAL A 111 -4.39 -11.32 -12.82
C VAL A 111 -3.22 -11.74 -13.71
N LYS A 112 -3.38 -11.53 -15.04
CA LYS A 112 -2.37 -11.95 -16.02
C LYS A 112 -1.26 -10.90 -16.19
N THR A 113 -0.59 -10.53 -15.09
CA THR A 113 0.62 -9.68 -15.09
C THR A 113 1.44 -10.00 -13.84
N SER A 114 2.70 -9.55 -13.81
CA SER A 114 3.54 -9.60 -12.62
C SER A 114 3.45 -8.28 -11.87
N PHE A 115 3.28 -8.35 -10.57
CA PHE A 115 3.38 -7.20 -9.66
C PHE A 115 4.74 -7.11 -8.98
N VAL A 116 5.62 -8.08 -9.25
CA VAL A 116 7.00 -8.13 -8.76
C VAL A 116 7.91 -7.40 -9.74
N ASP A 117 8.76 -6.51 -9.23
CA ASP A 117 9.80 -5.82 -10.00
C ASP A 117 11.00 -6.77 -10.21
N THR A 118 10.90 -7.59 -11.24
CA THR A 118 11.95 -8.56 -11.60
C THR A 118 13.22 -7.89 -12.12
N GLU A 119 13.15 -6.63 -12.55
CA GLU A 119 14.29 -5.84 -13.04
C GLU A 119 15.01 -5.09 -11.91
N SER A 120 14.49 -5.16 -10.68
CA SER A 120 15.12 -4.52 -9.52
C SER A 120 16.52 -5.07 -9.25
N ASP A 121 17.48 -4.19 -8.97
CA ASP A 121 18.84 -4.54 -8.54
C ASP A 121 18.91 -5.06 -7.10
N SER A 122 17.76 -5.19 -6.41
CA SER A 122 17.71 -5.71 -5.03
C SER A 122 18.39 -7.08 -4.94
N THR A 123 19.30 -7.22 -3.98
CA THR A 123 19.96 -8.48 -3.64
C THR A 123 19.13 -9.37 -2.72
N ALA A 124 17.94 -8.89 -2.28
CA ALA A 124 17.02 -9.67 -1.47
C ALA A 124 16.55 -10.92 -2.22
N PRO A 125 16.35 -12.07 -1.54
CA PRO A 125 15.86 -13.29 -2.16
C PRO A 125 14.52 -13.12 -2.86
N GLU A 126 13.64 -12.30 -2.31
CA GLU A 126 12.39 -11.90 -2.93
C GLU A 126 12.55 -10.49 -3.52
N LYS A 127 12.30 -10.36 -4.83
CA LYS A 127 12.32 -9.07 -5.49
C LYS A 127 11.16 -8.19 -4.96
N PRO A 128 11.34 -6.87 -4.89
CA PRO A 128 10.30 -5.97 -4.40
C PRO A 128 9.08 -5.98 -5.32
N MET A 129 7.94 -5.62 -4.76
CA MET A 129 6.73 -5.34 -5.53
C MET A 129 6.81 -3.93 -6.13
N TYR A 130 6.13 -3.70 -7.26
CA TYR A 130 6.03 -2.34 -7.85
C TYR A 130 5.28 -1.34 -6.96
N GLY A 131 4.58 -1.80 -5.93
CA GLY A 131 3.89 -0.98 -4.95
C GLY A 131 2.42 -0.72 -5.29
N THR A 132 1.82 0.21 -4.55
CA THR A 132 0.41 0.58 -4.68
C THR A 132 0.23 2.09 -4.72
N ALA A 133 -0.83 2.55 -5.41
CA ALA A 133 -1.29 3.94 -5.32
C ALA A 133 -2.08 4.19 -4.01
N GLY A 134 -2.69 3.15 -3.48
CA GLY A 134 -3.55 3.19 -2.31
C GLY A 134 -4.94 2.62 -2.57
N TRP A 135 -5.86 2.94 -1.68
CA TRP A 135 -7.25 2.50 -1.75
C TRP A 135 -8.14 3.55 -2.40
N THR A 136 -9.16 3.12 -3.12
CA THR A 136 -10.26 3.98 -3.55
C THR A 136 -11.19 4.28 -2.37
N LYS A 137 -12.14 5.20 -2.57
CA LYS A 137 -13.11 5.60 -1.55
C LYS A 137 -13.79 4.37 -0.92
N ASP A 138 -14.01 4.41 0.40
CA ASP A 138 -14.71 3.39 1.19
C ASP A 138 -14.12 1.97 1.08
N ASP A 139 -12.80 1.88 0.81
CA ASP A 139 -12.06 0.62 0.60
C ASP A 139 -12.65 -0.26 -0.52
N ALA A 140 -13.35 0.34 -1.48
CA ALA A 140 -14.03 -0.39 -2.55
C ALA A 140 -13.07 -1.17 -3.45
N ALA A 141 -11.83 -0.67 -3.61
CA ALA A 141 -10.76 -1.37 -4.30
C ALA A 141 -9.39 -0.86 -3.86
N VAL A 142 -8.37 -1.66 -4.06
CA VAL A 142 -6.97 -1.22 -3.99
C VAL A 142 -6.44 -1.00 -5.41
N VAL A 143 -5.61 0.03 -5.59
CA VAL A 143 -4.96 0.33 -6.86
C VAL A 143 -3.48 -0.05 -6.77
N ILE A 144 -3.10 -1.05 -7.55
CA ILE A 144 -1.79 -1.71 -7.51
C ILE A 144 -1.05 -1.42 -8.81
N TYR A 145 0.27 -1.30 -8.75
CA TYR A 145 1.14 -1.11 -9.90
C TYR A 145 1.69 -2.44 -10.43
N ASP A 146 1.66 -2.62 -11.75
CA ASP A 146 2.63 -3.48 -12.43
C ASP A 146 3.79 -2.65 -13.01
N ALA A 147 4.58 -3.22 -13.90
CA ALA A 147 5.74 -2.54 -14.50
C ALA A 147 5.36 -1.19 -15.15
N PHE A 148 4.20 -1.10 -15.78
CA PHE A 148 3.77 0.06 -16.56
C PHE A 148 2.44 0.67 -16.12
N ASP A 149 1.53 -0.19 -15.64
CA ASP A 149 0.12 0.15 -15.50
C ASP A 149 -0.40 0.11 -14.07
N LEU A 150 -1.57 0.70 -13.89
CA LEU A 150 -2.35 0.63 -12.68
C LEU A 150 -3.48 -0.40 -12.85
N TRP A 151 -3.72 -1.15 -11.79
CA TRP A 151 -4.77 -2.14 -11.68
C TRP A 151 -5.68 -1.82 -10.50
N ARG A 152 -6.97 -1.66 -10.76
CA ARG A 152 -8.01 -1.55 -9.73
C ARG A 152 -8.51 -2.95 -9.39
N ILE A 153 -8.33 -3.38 -8.15
CA ILE A 153 -8.67 -4.75 -7.71
C ILE A 153 -9.54 -4.67 -6.46
N THR A 154 -10.68 -5.39 -6.47
CA THR A 154 -11.56 -5.47 -5.29
C THR A 154 -10.93 -6.31 -4.18
N PRO A 155 -11.25 -6.04 -2.89
CA PRO A 155 -10.65 -6.77 -1.77
C PRO A 155 -10.92 -8.27 -1.75
N ASP A 156 -11.98 -8.73 -2.42
CA ASP A 156 -12.32 -10.14 -2.60
C ASP A 156 -11.64 -10.79 -3.82
N GLY A 157 -10.86 -10.01 -4.59
CA GLY A 157 -10.16 -10.48 -5.79
C GLY A 157 -11.05 -10.86 -6.97
N ARG A 158 -12.37 -10.63 -6.88
CA ARG A 158 -13.32 -11.03 -7.95
C ARG A 158 -13.26 -10.13 -9.17
N GLN A 159 -12.89 -8.87 -8.97
CA GLN A 159 -12.75 -7.90 -10.05
C GLN A 159 -11.33 -7.33 -10.06
N ALA A 160 -10.66 -7.47 -11.18
CA ALA A 160 -9.36 -6.88 -11.44
C ALA A 160 -9.40 -6.22 -12.82
N THR A 161 -9.25 -4.91 -12.87
CA THR A 161 -9.33 -4.12 -14.10
C THR A 161 -8.08 -3.28 -14.26
N ARG A 162 -7.42 -3.39 -15.41
CA ARG A 162 -6.33 -2.50 -15.78
C ARG A 162 -6.93 -1.13 -16.15
N VAL A 163 -6.46 -0.07 -15.48
CA VAL A 163 -7.02 1.29 -15.63
C VAL A 163 -6.14 2.24 -16.45
N THR A 164 -4.96 1.76 -16.85
CA THR A 164 -4.08 2.49 -17.80
C THR A 164 -3.57 1.53 -18.87
N ALA A 165 -2.91 2.01 -19.93
CA ALA A 165 -2.44 1.21 -21.05
C ALA A 165 -1.01 1.58 -21.48
N GLY A 166 -0.10 1.72 -20.52
CA GLY A 166 1.28 2.14 -20.75
C GLY A 166 2.20 1.06 -21.31
N ALA A 167 1.86 -0.21 -21.12
CA ALA A 167 2.73 -1.33 -21.52
C ALA A 167 3.05 -1.33 -23.03
N ALA A 168 2.09 -0.98 -23.90
CA ALA A 168 2.28 -0.96 -25.35
C ALA A 168 3.32 0.07 -25.81
N GLU A 169 3.38 1.21 -25.13
CA GLU A 169 4.33 2.30 -25.41
C GLU A 169 5.56 2.25 -24.52
N GLN A 170 5.62 1.31 -23.58
CA GLN A 170 6.62 1.23 -22.51
C GLN A 170 6.70 2.55 -21.69
N VAL A 171 5.54 3.09 -21.37
CA VAL A 171 5.37 4.27 -20.54
C VAL A 171 4.82 3.85 -19.18
N ARG A 172 5.64 4.04 -18.15
CA ARG A 172 5.27 3.78 -16.76
C ARG A 172 4.30 4.86 -16.28
N HIS A 173 3.13 4.44 -15.82
CA HIS A 173 2.14 5.29 -15.19
C HIS A 173 2.22 5.13 -13.67
N ARG A 174 2.23 6.24 -12.93
CA ARG A 174 2.18 6.23 -11.45
C ARG A 174 1.23 7.32 -10.99
N TYR A 175 0.33 6.96 -10.08
CA TYR A 175 -0.59 7.92 -9.47
C TYR A 175 0.18 8.98 -8.70
N THR A 176 -0.18 10.24 -8.88
CA THR A 176 0.40 11.35 -8.13
C THR A 176 -0.69 12.17 -7.47
N ARG A 177 -0.48 12.56 -6.23
CA ARG A 177 -1.36 13.48 -5.50
C ARG A 177 -0.90 14.91 -5.75
N VAL A 178 -1.85 15.79 -6.00
CA VAL A 178 -1.61 17.20 -6.30
C VAL A 178 -2.16 18.08 -5.18
N ASP A 179 -2.76 17.48 -4.18
CA ASP A 179 -3.35 18.12 -3.03
C ASP A 179 -2.29 18.77 -2.13
N ALA A 180 -2.63 19.94 -1.63
CA ALA A 180 -1.84 20.67 -0.63
C ALA A 180 -2.08 20.14 0.79
N ALA A 181 -2.36 18.85 0.96
CA ALA A 181 -2.55 18.27 2.27
C ALA A 181 -1.31 18.52 3.13
N GLY A 182 -1.49 19.18 4.25
CA GLY A 182 -0.40 19.53 5.16
C GLY A 182 0.34 18.28 5.67
N PHE A 183 1.54 18.48 6.17
CA PHE A 183 2.36 17.42 6.77
C PHE A 183 1.54 16.64 7.83
N GLY A 184 1.45 15.32 7.68
CA GLY A 184 0.69 14.45 8.58
C GLY A 184 -0.79 14.29 8.22
N ALA A 185 -1.29 14.91 7.15
CA ALA A 185 -2.63 14.60 6.65
C ALA A 185 -2.68 13.15 6.14
N PRO A 186 -3.80 12.44 6.39
CA PRO A 186 -3.96 11.08 5.87
C PRO A 186 -3.97 11.09 4.35
N PRO A 187 -3.47 10.03 3.72
CA PRO A 187 -3.57 9.91 2.28
C PRO A 187 -5.05 9.89 1.86
N GLU A 188 -5.41 10.78 0.95
CA GLU A 188 -6.75 10.76 0.36
C GLU A 188 -6.95 9.47 -0.47
N PRO A 189 -8.21 9.03 -0.63
CA PRO A 189 -8.52 7.92 -1.52
C PRO A 189 -8.00 8.17 -2.93
N VAL A 190 -7.63 7.10 -3.63
CA VAL A 190 -7.26 7.19 -5.05
C VAL A 190 -8.49 7.55 -5.86
N ASP A 191 -8.44 8.69 -6.54
CA ASP A 191 -9.50 9.16 -7.45
C ASP A 191 -9.14 8.75 -8.88
N LEU A 192 -9.87 7.77 -9.42
CA LEU A 192 -9.69 7.29 -10.78
C LEU A 192 -10.53 8.08 -11.81
N GLU A 193 -11.26 9.11 -11.38
CA GLU A 193 -12.07 9.96 -12.27
C GLU A 193 -11.43 11.32 -12.50
N ASN A 194 -10.68 11.85 -11.50
CA ASN A 194 -10.08 13.18 -11.59
C ASN A 194 -8.59 13.21 -11.21
N GLY A 195 -8.03 12.10 -10.74
CA GLY A 195 -6.65 12.00 -10.28
C GLY A 195 -5.62 12.23 -11.39
N TYR A 196 -4.38 12.45 -10.98
CA TYR A 196 -3.27 12.71 -11.88
C TYR A 196 -2.26 11.57 -11.87
N LEU A 197 -1.53 11.47 -12.98
CA LEU A 197 -0.49 10.47 -13.19
C LEU A 197 0.82 11.16 -13.58
N THR A 198 1.93 10.67 -13.03
CA THR A 198 3.23 10.87 -13.66
C THR A 198 3.46 9.79 -14.70
N LEU A 199 4.10 10.19 -15.80
CA LEU A 199 4.46 9.35 -16.92
C LEU A 199 5.97 9.29 -17.07
N PHE A 200 6.50 8.10 -17.33
CA PHE A 200 7.92 7.92 -17.64
C PHE A 200 8.12 6.88 -18.74
N GLY A 201 8.69 7.30 -19.86
CA GLY A 201 9.07 6.42 -20.97
C GLY A 201 10.35 5.66 -20.63
N THR A 202 10.28 4.36 -20.39
CA THR A 202 11.44 3.57 -19.99
C THR A 202 12.51 3.51 -21.09
N ARG A 203 12.11 3.51 -22.36
CA ARG A 203 13.03 3.57 -23.52
C ARG A 203 13.42 4.99 -23.89
N THR A 204 12.43 5.86 -24.04
CA THR A 204 12.64 7.22 -24.55
C THR A 204 13.22 8.18 -23.52
N LYS A 205 13.14 7.81 -22.22
CA LYS A 205 13.49 8.66 -21.07
C LYS A 205 12.67 9.95 -20.94
N ARG A 206 11.61 10.09 -21.76
CA ARG A 206 10.65 11.19 -21.66
C ARG A 206 9.89 11.14 -20.35
N SER A 207 9.47 12.28 -19.88
CA SER A 207 8.64 12.41 -18.69
C SER A 207 7.41 13.25 -18.98
N GLY A 208 6.37 13.08 -18.20
CA GLY A 208 5.16 13.86 -18.39
C GLY A 208 4.11 13.62 -17.32
N TYR A 209 2.95 14.18 -17.59
CA TYR A 209 1.77 14.06 -16.75
C TYR A 209 0.56 13.68 -17.57
N ALA A 210 -0.35 12.95 -16.95
CA ALA A 210 -1.66 12.65 -17.49
C ALA A 210 -2.72 12.85 -16.39
N LYS A 211 -3.97 12.90 -16.82
CA LYS A 211 -5.12 13.03 -15.95
C LYS A 211 -6.11 11.91 -16.23
N PHE A 212 -6.69 11.34 -15.16
CA PHE A 212 -7.89 10.52 -15.25
C PHE A 212 -9.11 11.38 -15.54
N SER A 213 -10.04 10.83 -16.29
CA SER A 213 -11.37 11.39 -16.50
C SER A 213 -12.39 10.25 -16.44
N ALA A 214 -13.58 10.55 -15.97
CA ALA A 214 -14.69 9.60 -16.01
C ALA A 214 -14.93 9.16 -17.46
N GLY A 215 -14.90 7.86 -17.67
CA GLY A 215 -15.15 7.28 -18.99
C GLY A 215 -16.56 6.73 -19.12
N THR A 216 -16.93 6.32 -20.32
CA THR A 216 -18.18 5.61 -20.57
C THR A 216 -18.15 4.24 -19.87
N ASN A 217 -19.29 3.83 -19.32
CA ASN A 217 -19.45 2.54 -18.63
C ASN A 217 -18.59 2.36 -17.36
N GLY A 218 -18.20 3.46 -16.68
CA GLY A 218 -17.48 3.40 -15.41
C GLY A 218 -15.99 3.00 -15.51
N ALA A 219 -15.45 2.86 -16.73
CA ALA A 219 -14.02 2.68 -16.93
C ALA A 219 -13.35 4.05 -17.07
N PRO A 220 -12.30 4.36 -16.28
CA PRO A 220 -11.61 5.64 -16.41
C PRO A 220 -10.89 5.74 -17.75
N THR A 221 -10.79 6.95 -18.27
CA THR A 221 -9.95 7.30 -19.42
C THR A 221 -8.73 8.08 -18.95
N VAL A 222 -7.64 8.01 -19.72
CA VAL A 222 -6.38 8.71 -19.40
C VAL A 222 -6.04 9.65 -20.54
N SER A 223 -5.93 10.93 -20.23
CA SER A 223 -5.53 11.97 -21.19
C SER A 223 -4.14 12.49 -20.83
N ARG A 224 -3.20 12.40 -21.78
CA ARG A 224 -1.85 12.94 -21.63
C ARG A 224 -1.89 14.46 -21.66
N LEU A 225 -1.38 15.13 -20.64
CA LEU A 225 -1.33 16.58 -20.52
C LEU A 225 -0.01 17.15 -21.02
N VAL A 226 1.08 16.53 -20.64
CA VAL A 226 2.44 16.95 -20.98
C VAL A 226 3.28 15.70 -21.26
N TRP A 227 4.16 15.79 -22.27
CA TRP A 227 5.09 14.72 -22.62
C TRP A 227 6.33 15.33 -23.27
N LEU A 228 7.40 15.47 -22.49
CA LEU A 228 8.59 16.21 -22.88
C LEU A 228 9.83 15.31 -22.82
N ASP A 229 10.82 15.63 -23.65
CA ASP A 229 12.15 15.09 -23.51
C ASP A 229 12.78 15.65 -22.24
N LYS A 230 13.58 14.85 -21.53
CA LYS A 230 14.43 15.38 -20.48
C LYS A 230 15.45 16.32 -21.13
N SER A 231 15.37 17.59 -20.78
CA SER A 231 16.46 18.54 -20.98
C SER A 231 17.57 18.30 -19.96
#